data_de57cab5b26eb71104eaad615812ecf3
#
_entry.id   de57cab5b26eb71104eaad615812ecf3
#
_cell.length_a   1.000
_cell.length_b   1.000
_cell.length_c   1.000
_cell.angle_alpha   90.00
_cell.angle_beta   90.00
_cell.angle_gamma   90.00
#
_symmetry.space_group_name_H-M   'P 1'
#
loop_
_entity.id
_entity.type
_entity.pdbx_description
1 polymer ?
#
loop_
_entity_poly.entity_id
_entity_poly.type
_entity_poly.pdbx_seq_one_letter_code
_entity_poly.pdbx_strand_id
1 'polypeptide(L)'
;LNLLAFSMPQASPSPPWARTEVAADGCVLLTLGGGWKSGLTLPEVSFRGDRVSVRTESLDGFDSCLPAWLHAHLRTVRETDLSALPPRLQALVRMAENVAVTESPAESPGVLENIGSWGVESGSSWGRALEHIGHTALGFLRAIAGRARVNWSELTLQMQTAGVDALPIVALLGFLTGLIMAYVGLIQLRQVGATVYVANLVALAMAREMGALMTGVIACGRTSTSFASQLGSMNVSQETDALRALGINPVEFLALPRILAVTLMVPLLSVFATFVGVLGGMVVACAGELSVDQYVTQAVLAVSWKSFMAGFVKSVAFGFIAAWSGCYRGSVAKRSALGVGEAATSAAVLGITLIVVADAVFAVLFNLYGI
;
A
#
# COMPACT_ATOMS: atom_id res chain seq x y z
N LEU A 1 -47.71 -2.62 14.89
CA LEU A 1 -47.71 -3.40 16.12
C LEU A 1 -46.27 -3.56 16.60
N ASN A 2 -45.93 -2.78 17.62
CA ASN A 2 -44.68 -2.74 18.35
C ASN A 2 -44.39 -4.08 19.05
N LEU A 3 -43.22 -4.62 18.86
CA LEU A 3 -42.59 -5.55 19.79
C LEU A 3 -41.23 -4.96 20.18
N LEU A 4 -41.29 -4.11 21.20
CA LEU A 4 -40.15 -3.74 22.03
C LEU A 4 -39.72 -4.99 22.81
N ALA A 5 -38.71 -5.68 22.32
CA ALA A 5 -37.97 -6.67 23.10
C ALA A 5 -37.13 -5.89 24.12
N PHE A 6 -37.59 -5.84 25.37
CA PHE A 6 -36.80 -5.45 26.51
C PHE A 6 -35.59 -6.36 26.63
N SER A 7 -34.42 -5.90 26.24
CA SER A 7 -33.15 -6.53 26.59
C SER A 7 -32.92 -6.27 28.08
N MET A 8 -33.12 -7.28 28.91
CA MET A 8 -32.65 -7.22 30.30
C MET A 8 -31.12 -6.96 30.29
N PRO A 9 -30.62 -6.08 31.17
CA PRO A 9 -29.19 -5.90 31.33
C PRO A 9 -28.62 -7.25 31.78
N GLN A 10 -27.79 -7.87 30.92
CA GLN A 10 -26.98 -9.01 31.30
C GLN A 10 -26.04 -8.51 32.41
N ALA A 11 -26.15 -9.09 33.61
CA ALA A 11 -25.23 -8.84 34.70
C ALA A 11 -23.81 -8.93 34.18
N SER A 12 -22.96 -7.93 34.45
CA SER A 12 -21.57 -7.96 34.05
C SER A 12 -20.94 -9.25 34.61
N PRO A 13 -20.30 -10.07 33.77
CA PRO A 13 -19.69 -11.32 34.25
C PRO A 13 -18.69 -11.00 35.36
N SER A 14 -18.69 -11.83 36.40
CA SER A 14 -17.72 -11.70 37.49
C SER A 14 -16.28 -11.78 36.92
N PRO A 15 -15.30 -11.02 37.46
CA PRO A 15 -13.94 -11.07 36.96
C PRO A 15 -13.36 -12.49 37.07
N PRO A 16 -12.49 -12.89 36.12
CA PRO A 16 -11.86 -14.22 36.15
C PRO A 16 -10.96 -14.33 37.39
N TRP A 17 -11.06 -15.44 38.06
CA TRP A 17 -10.19 -15.75 39.19
C TRP A 17 -9.70 -17.20 39.14
N ALA A 18 -8.52 -17.41 39.70
CA ALA A 18 -7.92 -18.73 39.88
C ALA A 18 -7.33 -18.83 41.29
N ARG A 19 -7.56 -19.94 41.97
CA ARG A 19 -7.02 -20.20 43.31
C ARG A 19 -6.28 -21.52 43.28
N THR A 20 -5.17 -21.57 43.95
CA THR A 20 -4.36 -22.79 44.11
C THR A 20 -4.35 -23.24 45.56
N GLU A 21 -4.63 -24.51 45.80
CA GLU A 21 -4.54 -25.15 47.10
C GLU A 21 -3.65 -26.40 46.99
N VAL A 22 -2.79 -26.64 47.93
CA VAL A 22 -1.95 -27.85 47.96
C VAL A 22 -2.67 -28.91 48.82
N ALA A 23 -3.06 -30.01 48.20
CA ALA A 23 -3.69 -31.13 48.89
C ALA A 23 -2.65 -31.91 49.72
N ALA A 24 -3.11 -32.66 50.72
CA ALA A 24 -2.27 -33.44 51.61
C ALA A 24 -1.37 -34.50 50.89
N ASP A 25 -1.76 -34.89 49.67
CA ASP A 25 -1.07 -35.83 48.81
C ASP A 25 -0.02 -35.18 47.85
N GLY A 26 0.31 -33.89 48.08
CA GLY A 26 1.27 -33.17 47.23
C GLY A 26 0.71 -32.76 45.85
N CYS A 27 -0.57 -33.02 45.57
CA CYS A 27 -1.23 -32.58 44.36
C CYS A 27 -1.71 -31.12 44.50
N VAL A 28 -1.44 -30.30 43.51
CA VAL A 28 -1.92 -28.89 43.46
C VAL A 28 -3.32 -28.86 42.87
N LEU A 29 -4.29 -28.42 43.63
CA LEU A 29 -5.66 -28.20 43.17
C LEU A 29 -5.80 -26.79 42.65
N LEU A 30 -6.07 -26.65 41.34
CA LEU A 30 -6.33 -25.37 40.68
C LEU A 30 -7.86 -25.19 40.48
N THR A 31 -8.45 -24.26 41.22
CA THR A 31 -9.88 -23.92 41.10
C THR A 31 -10.07 -22.67 40.30
N LEU A 32 -10.93 -22.73 39.28
CA LEU A 32 -11.20 -21.63 38.33
C LEU A 32 -12.66 -21.20 38.45
N GLY A 33 -12.89 -19.88 38.44
CA GLY A 33 -14.26 -19.33 38.45
C GLY A 33 -14.35 -17.96 37.79
N GLY A 34 -15.58 -17.46 37.68
CA GLY A 34 -15.87 -16.21 37.02
C GLY A 34 -15.98 -16.28 35.50
N GLY A 35 -16.07 -15.14 34.84
CA GLY A 35 -16.18 -15.01 33.38
C GLY A 35 -14.83 -14.79 32.70
N TRP A 36 -14.40 -15.71 31.85
CA TRP A 36 -13.13 -15.67 31.13
C TRP A 36 -13.33 -15.16 29.70
N LYS A 37 -13.17 -13.85 29.48
CA LYS A 37 -13.32 -13.21 28.15
C LYS A 37 -12.05 -12.49 27.76
N SER A 38 -11.78 -12.43 26.45
CA SER A 38 -10.65 -11.69 25.90
C SER A 38 -10.78 -10.20 26.25
N GLY A 39 -9.68 -9.59 26.70
CA GLY A 39 -9.63 -8.18 27.12
C GLY A 39 -9.73 -7.95 28.63
N LEU A 40 -9.92 -8.99 29.44
CA LEU A 40 -9.84 -8.89 30.91
C LEU A 40 -8.42 -9.20 31.40
N THR A 41 -8.04 -8.62 32.53
CA THR A 41 -6.78 -8.97 33.21
C THR A 41 -6.86 -10.40 33.72
N LEU A 42 -5.98 -11.26 33.22
CA LEU A 42 -5.94 -12.67 33.62
C LEU A 42 -5.20 -12.83 34.94
N PRO A 43 -5.64 -13.74 35.82
CA PRO A 43 -4.95 -13.98 37.08
C PRO A 43 -3.57 -14.58 36.84
N GLU A 44 -2.54 -14.04 37.50
CA GLU A 44 -1.22 -14.64 37.55
C GLU A 44 -1.19 -15.71 38.63
N VAL A 45 -0.93 -16.94 38.26
CA VAL A 45 -0.85 -18.08 39.15
C VAL A 45 0.51 -18.75 38.97
N SER A 46 1.26 -18.84 40.02
CA SER A 46 2.50 -19.64 40.05
C SER A 46 2.30 -20.83 40.97
N PHE A 47 2.46 -22.02 40.43
CA PHE A 47 2.45 -23.24 41.23
C PHE A 47 3.72 -24.08 40.94
N ARG A 48 4.23 -24.70 41.98
CA ARG A 48 5.34 -25.68 41.87
C ARG A 48 4.80 -27.02 42.32
N GLY A 49 4.59 -27.93 41.40
CA GLY A 49 4.14 -29.29 41.68
C GLY A 49 4.16 -30.14 40.41
N ASP A 50 4.44 -31.43 40.56
CA ASP A 50 4.49 -32.38 39.44
C ASP A 50 3.10 -32.88 39.02
N ARG A 51 2.08 -32.70 39.88
CA ARG A 51 0.68 -33.10 39.64
C ARG A 51 -0.27 -31.95 39.91
N VAL A 52 -1.12 -31.65 38.95
CA VAL A 52 -2.15 -30.60 39.04
C VAL A 52 -3.51 -31.16 38.69
N SER A 53 -4.48 -31.01 39.59
CA SER A 53 -5.89 -31.29 39.31
C SER A 53 -6.65 -29.98 39.11
N VAL A 54 -7.36 -29.82 37.98
CA VAL A 54 -8.07 -28.59 37.67
C VAL A 54 -9.56 -28.78 37.89
N ARG A 55 -10.18 -27.87 38.65
CA ARG A 55 -11.61 -27.85 38.94
C ARG A 55 -12.23 -26.50 38.55
N THR A 56 -13.49 -26.50 38.22
CA THR A 56 -14.26 -25.28 37.96
C THR A 56 -15.32 -25.10 39.03
N GLU A 57 -15.39 -23.87 39.59
CA GLU A 57 -16.40 -23.47 40.54
C GLU A 57 -17.02 -22.16 40.04
N SER A 58 -18.36 -22.12 39.84
CA SER A 58 -19.09 -20.94 39.34
C SER A 58 -18.50 -20.27 38.08
N LEU A 59 -18.33 -21.06 36.99
CA LEU A 59 -17.85 -20.55 35.73
C LEU A 59 -19.01 -19.88 34.97
N ASP A 60 -19.00 -18.54 34.84
CA ASP A 60 -20.08 -17.76 34.21
C ASP A 60 -20.03 -17.79 32.67
N GLY A 61 -18.92 -18.29 32.09
CA GLY A 61 -18.67 -18.43 30.66
C GLY A 61 -17.19 -18.28 30.32
N PHE A 62 -16.78 -18.82 29.20
CA PHE A 62 -15.41 -18.71 28.73
C PHE A 62 -15.34 -18.59 27.20
N ASP A 63 -14.31 -17.93 26.71
CA ASP A 63 -13.90 -17.91 25.31
C ASP A 63 -12.54 -18.60 25.14
N SER A 64 -11.88 -18.39 24.00
CA SER A 64 -10.58 -18.99 23.67
C SER A 64 -9.44 -18.60 24.63
N CYS A 65 -9.60 -17.60 25.49
CA CYS A 65 -8.56 -17.16 26.41
C CYS A 65 -8.35 -18.15 27.57
N LEU A 66 -9.41 -18.81 28.07
CA LEU A 66 -9.28 -19.80 29.13
C LEU A 66 -8.53 -21.06 28.70
N PRO A 67 -8.86 -21.74 27.58
CA PRO A 67 -8.04 -22.86 27.09
C PRO A 67 -6.59 -22.48 26.82
N ALA A 68 -6.33 -21.27 26.26
CA ALA A 68 -4.97 -20.80 25.99
C ALA A 68 -4.19 -20.55 27.31
N TRP A 69 -4.83 -19.93 28.29
CA TRP A 69 -4.25 -19.69 29.60
C TRP A 69 -3.92 -20.99 30.34
N LEU A 70 -4.86 -21.96 30.33
CA LEU A 70 -4.63 -23.30 30.91
C LEU A 70 -3.45 -23.99 30.23
N HIS A 71 -3.41 -24.01 28.88
CA HIS A 71 -2.32 -24.61 28.13
C HIS A 71 -0.97 -23.99 28.49
N ALA A 72 -0.88 -22.67 28.57
CA ALA A 72 0.35 -21.96 28.91
C ALA A 72 0.88 -22.33 30.31
N HIS A 73 0.00 -22.51 31.31
CA HIS A 73 0.39 -22.80 32.68
C HIS A 73 0.58 -24.32 32.96
N LEU A 74 -0.19 -25.18 32.26
CA LEU A 74 -0.09 -26.63 32.44
C LEU A 74 1.07 -27.24 31.63
N ARG A 75 1.64 -26.55 30.68
CA ARG A 75 2.74 -27.02 29.81
C ARG A 75 3.97 -27.49 30.58
N THR A 76 4.18 -26.97 31.80
CA THR A 76 5.34 -27.29 32.66
C THR A 76 5.07 -28.44 33.65
N VAL A 77 3.84 -28.96 33.71
CA VAL A 77 3.39 -29.98 34.67
C VAL A 77 3.46 -31.36 34.04
N ARG A 78 3.95 -32.37 34.78
CA ARG A 78 4.08 -33.75 34.26
C ARG A 78 2.76 -34.53 34.17
N GLU A 79 1.91 -34.36 35.15
CA GLU A 79 0.61 -35.05 35.20
C GLU A 79 -0.52 -34.04 35.46
N THR A 80 -1.47 -33.94 34.57
CA THR A 80 -2.65 -33.06 34.69
C THR A 80 -3.92 -33.87 34.71
N ASP A 81 -4.73 -33.68 35.75
CA ASP A 81 -6.07 -34.28 35.83
C ASP A 81 -7.10 -33.22 35.47
N LEU A 82 -7.73 -33.42 34.30
CA LEU A 82 -8.76 -32.54 33.73
C LEU A 82 -10.16 -33.09 33.87
N SER A 83 -10.35 -34.19 34.62
CA SER A 83 -11.63 -34.91 34.69
C SER A 83 -12.78 -34.09 35.26
N ALA A 84 -12.48 -33.09 36.11
CA ALA A 84 -13.47 -32.23 36.74
C ALA A 84 -13.81 -30.96 35.91
N LEU A 85 -13.28 -30.81 34.68
CA LEU A 85 -13.62 -29.71 33.78
C LEU A 85 -14.87 -30.01 32.93
N PRO A 86 -15.62 -28.98 32.51
CA PRO A 86 -16.71 -29.19 31.54
C PRO A 86 -16.22 -29.84 30.23
N PRO A 87 -17.02 -30.75 29.63
CA PRO A 87 -16.55 -31.56 28.48
C PRO A 87 -16.07 -30.73 27.30
N ARG A 88 -16.68 -29.59 27.06
CA ARG A 88 -16.22 -28.61 26.01
C ARG A 88 -14.85 -28.04 26.27
N LEU A 89 -14.55 -27.62 27.50
CA LEU A 89 -13.27 -27.08 27.88
C LEU A 89 -12.18 -28.16 27.86
N GLN A 90 -12.50 -29.36 28.33
CA GLN A 90 -11.61 -30.51 28.28
C GLN A 90 -11.20 -30.89 26.84
N ALA A 91 -12.14 -30.84 25.89
CA ALA A 91 -11.86 -31.11 24.47
C ALA A 91 -10.92 -30.01 23.88
N LEU A 92 -11.14 -28.74 24.22
CA LEU A 92 -10.31 -27.64 23.72
C LEU A 92 -8.89 -27.68 24.28
N VAL A 93 -8.71 -28.00 25.58
CA VAL A 93 -7.39 -28.14 26.18
C VAL A 93 -6.63 -29.32 25.56
N ARG A 94 -7.27 -30.47 25.37
CA ARG A 94 -6.68 -31.63 24.67
C ARG A 94 -6.34 -31.34 23.22
N MET A 95 -7.15 -30.55 22.50
CA MET A 95 -6.80 -30.06 21.17
C MET A 95 -5.53 -29.19 21.20
N ALA A 96 -5.41 -28.31 22.19
CA ALA A 96 -4.23 -27.48 22.34
C ALA A 96 -2.96 -28.29 22.70
N GLU A 97 -3.10 -29.37 23.49
CA GLU A 97 -1.99 -30.29 23.81
C GLU A 97 -1.53 -31.10 22.59
N ASN A 98 -2.46 -31.49 21.72
CA ASN A 98 -2.16 -32.26 20.50
C ASN A 98 -1.65 -31.40 19.33
N VAL A 99 -1.75 -30.07 19.41
CA VAL A 99 -1.02 -29.20 18.51
C VAL A 99 0.45 -29.25 18.93
N ALA A 100 1.20 -30.15 18.30
CA ALA A 100 2.65 -30.10 18.37
C ALA A 100 3.08 -28.71 17.94
N VAL A 101 3.35 -27.86 18.92
CA VAL A 101 4.12 -26.63 18.66
C VAL A 101 5.48 -27.14 18.24
N THR A 102 5.67 -27.30 16.95
CA THR A 102 6.99 -27.40 16.37
C THR A 102 7.59 -26.01 16.59
N GLU A 103 8.08 -25.77 17.80
CA GLU A 103 9.12 -24.79 18.01
C GLU A 103 10.32 -25.32 17.22
N SER A 104 10.30 -25.05 15.92
CA SER A 104 11.55 -25.00 15.18
C SER A 104 12.35 -23.92 15.92
N PRO A 105 13.50 -24.27 16.53
CA PRO A 105 14.39 -23.24 17.03
C PRO A 105 14.56 -22.32 15.83
N ALA A 106 14.23 -21.05 16.00
CA ALA A 106 14.56 -20.04 15.01
C ALA A 106 16.08 -19.93 15.04
N GLU A 107 16.77 -20.89 14.43
CA GLU A 107 18.15 -20.69 14.01
C GLU A 107 18.10 -19.41 13.20
N SER A 108 18.73 -18.37 13.70
CA SER A 108 18.90 -17.13 12.95
C SER A 108 19.54 -17.54 11.62
N PRO A 109 18.82 -17.36 10.48
CA PRO A 109 19.30 -17.86 9.22
C PRO A 109 20.68 -17.29 8.97
N GLY A 110 21.64 -18.15 8.64
CA GLY A 110 23.02 -17.74 8.38
C GLY A 110 23.06 -16.67 7.29
N VAL A 111 24.09 -15.82 7.30
CA VAL A 111 24.21 -14.70 6.33
C VAL A 111 24.10 -15.22 4.89
N LEU A 112 24.65 -16.40 4.58
CA LEU A 112 24.54 -17.07 3.29
C LEU A 112 23.12 -17.54 2.97
N GLU A 113 22.38 -18.01 3.96
CA GLU A 113 21.00 -18.45 3.81
C GLU A 113 20.07 -17.26 3.59
N ASN A 114 20.31 -16.13 4.27
CA ASN A 114 19.63 -14.87 4.03
C ASN A 114 19.89 -14.30 2.62
N ILE A 115 21.14 -14.38 2.14
CA ILE A 115 21.47 -13.96 0.78
C ILE A 115 20.84 -14.91 -0.25
N GLY A 116 20.87 -16.22 0.01
CA GLY A 116 20.27 -17.23 -0.85
C GLY A 116 18.73 -17.09 -0.93
N SER A 117 18.07 -16.97 0.20
CA SER A 117 16.61 -16.76 0.27
C SER A 117 16.19 -15.44 -0.39
N TRP A 118 16.93 -14.37 -0.16
CA TRP A 118 16.73 -13.08 -0.83
C TRP A 118 16.89 -13.21 -2.35
N GLY A 119 17.91 -13.96 -2.84
CA GLY A 119 18.12 -14.19 -4.26
C GLY A 119 16.98 -14.98 -4.92
N VAL A 120 16.51 -16.05 -4.28
CA VAL A 120 15.40 -16.89 -4.78
C VAL A 120 14.08 -16.12 -4.72
N GLU A 121 13.82 -15.40 -3.63
CA GLU A 121 12.61 -14.59 -3.47
C GLU A 121 12.58 -13.42 -4.46
N SER A 122 13.72 -12.77 -4.68
CA SER A 122 13.88 -11.75 -5.72
C SER A 122 13.63 -12.33 -7.10
N GLY A 123 14.24 -13.47 -7.45
CA GLY A 123 14.04 -14.13 -8.75
C GLY A 123 12.58 -14.49 -9.03
N SER A 124 11.88 -15.05 -8.04
CA SER A 124 10.45 -15.35 -8.15
C SER A 124 9.57 -14.09 -8.29
N SER A 125 9.96 -13.00 -7.63
CA SER A 125 9.29 -11.71 -7.71
C SER A 125 9.46 -11.06 -9.08
N TRP A 126 10.67 -11.15 -9.67
CA TRP A 126 10.92 -10.68 -11.03
C TRP A 126 10.14 -11.48 -12.07
N GLY A 127 10.02 -12.82 -11.90
CA GLY A 127 9.21 -13.66 -12.77
C GLY A 127 7.74 -13.23 -12.80
N ARG A 128 7.15 -13.01 -11.63
CA ARG A 128 5.77 -12.51 -11.51
C ARG A 128 5.59 -11.10 -12.10
N ALA A 129 6.57 -10.23 -11.91
CA ALA A 129 6.52 -8.89 -12.49
C ALA A 129 6.57 -8.93 -14.03
N LEU A 130 7.45 -9.75 -14.62
CA LEU A 130 7.54 -9.96 -16.07
C LEU A 130 6.26 -10.59 -16.63
N GLU A 131 5.69 -11.56 -15.95
CA GLU A 131 4.39 -12.15 -16.33
C GLU A 131 3.28 -11.09 -16.34
N HIS A 132 3.21 -10.26 -15.30
CA HIS A 132 2.22 -9.18 -15.22
C HIS A 132 2.44 -8.13 -16.32
N ILE A 133 3.70 -7.78 -16.65
CA ILE A 133 4.03 -6.90 -17.78
C ILE A 133 3.57 -7.54 -19.10
N GLY A 134 3.86 -8.83 -19.29
CA GLY A 134 3.46 -9.55 -20.49
C GLY A 134 1.95 -9.57 -20.69
N HIS A 135 1.18 -9.90 -19.64
CA HIS A 135 -0.28 -9.86 -19.68
C HIS A 135 -0.82 -8.45 -19.94
N THR A 136 -0.23 -7.43 -19.32
CA THR A 136 -0.62 -6.02 -19.53
C THR A 136 -0.33 -5.59 -20.97
N ALA A 137 0.85 -5.92 -21.51
CA ALA A 137 1.23 -5.58 -22.88
C ALA A 137 0.33 -6.27 -23.91
N LEU A 138 0.05 -7.57 -23.73
CA LEU A 138 -0.90 -8.30 -24.56
C LEU A 138 -2.31 -7.73 -24.48
N GLY A 139 -2.76 -7.36 -23.28
CA GLY A 139 -4.05 -6.71 -23.07
C GLY A 139 -4.13 -5.36 -23.80
N PHE A 140 -3.03 -4.56 -23.73
CA PHE A 140 -2.92 -3.28 -24.43
C PHE A 140 -2.98 -3.44 -25.95
N LEU A 141 -2.23 -4.42 -26.50
CA LEU A 141 -2.29 -4.73 -27.94
C LEU A 141 -3.69 -5.19 -28.38
N ARG A 142 -4.38 -6.00 -27.58
CA ARG A 142 -5.76 -6.42 -27.85
C ARG A 142 -6.73 -5.25 -27.75
N ALA A 143 -6.49 -4.30 -26.83
CA ALA A 143 -7.33 -3.09 -26.72
C ALA A 143 -7.19 -2.20 -27.95
N ILE A 144 -5.97 -1.98 -28.45
CA ILE A 144 -5.71 -1.24 -29.68
C ILE A 144 -6.34 -1.95 -30.90
N ALA A 145 -6.29 -3.29 -30.94
CA ALA A 145 -6.92 -4.09 -31.99
C ALA A 145 -8.45 -4.17 -31.88
N GLY A 146 -9.08 -3.49 -30.92
CA GLY A 146 -10.53 -3.51 -30.69
C GLY A 146 -11.09 -4.85 -30.20
N ARG A 147 -10.22 -5.77 -29.79
CA ARG A 147 -10.58 -7.14 -29.34
C ARG A 147 -10.68 -7.30 -27.82
N ALA A 148 -10.22 -6.32 -27.04
CA ALA A 148 -10.35 -6.35 -25.59
C ALA A 148 -11.75 -5.89 -25.17
N ARG A 149 -12.34 -6.58 -24.20
CA ARG A 149 -13.61 -6.17 -23.57
C ARG A 149 -13.31 -5.10 -22.51
N VAL A 150 -12.92 -3.91 -22.95
CA VAL A 150 -12.70 -2.79 -22.03
C VAL A 150 -14.05 -2.28 -21.53
N ASN A 151 -14.21 -2.22 -20.22
CA ASN A 151 -15.39 -1.58 -19.62
C ASN A 151 -15.24 -0.05 -19.71
N TRP A 152 -15.92 0.56 -20.67
CA TRP A 152 -15.85 2.01 -20.91
C TRP A 152 -16.34 2.84 -19.72
N SER A 153 -17.32 2.34 -18.96
CA SER A 153 -17.80 3.01 -17.75
C SER A 153 -16.73 3.07 -16.69
N GLU A 154 -16.00 1.97 -16.46
CA GLU A 154 -14.87 1.92 -15.53
C GLU A 154 -13.73 2.83 -16.01
N LEU A 155 -13.41 2.81 -17.31
CA LEU A 155 -12.38 3.66 -17.89
C LEU A 155 -12.67 5.15 -17.64
N THR A 156 -13.89 5.61 -17.93
CA THR A 156 -14.27 7.02 -17.72
C THR A 156 -14.25 7.41 -16.25
N LEU A 157 -14.70 6.54 -15.35
CA LEU A 157 -14.61 6.75 -13.91
C LEU A 157 -13.15 6.88 -13.44
N GLN A 158 -12.28 6.00 -13.92
CA GLN A 158 -10.86 6.08 -13.59
C GLN A 158 -10.17 7.32 -14.20
N MET A 159 -10.58 7.74 -15.40
CA MET A 159 -10.11 9.01 -15.99
C MET A 159 -10.53 10.22 -15.16
N GLN A 160 -11.75 10.23 -14.65
CA GLN A 160 -12.23 11.30 -13.77
C GLN A 160 -11.42 11.34 -12.47
N THR A 161 -11.32 10.21 -11.78
CA THR A 161 -10.63 10.13 -10.48
C THR A 161 -9.12 10.36 -10.59
N ALA A 162 -8.46 9.82 -11.61
CA ALA A 162 -7.02 9.99 -11.81
C ALA A 162 -6.64 11.34 -12.45
N GLY A 163 -7.56 11.93 -13.23
CA GLY A 163 -7.35 13.19 -13.94
C GLY A 163 -7.96 14.38 -13.22
N VAL A 164 -9.26 14.55 -13.36
CA VAL A 164 -9.96 15.77 -12.91
C VAL A 164 -9.79 15.99 -11.40
N ASP A 165 -9.98 14.97 -10.60
CA ASP A 165 -9.84 15.06 -9.14
C ASP A 165 -8.38 15.27 -8.68
N ALA A 166 -7.41 15.10 -9.58
CA ALA A 166 -6.01 15.39 -9.29
C ALA A 166 -5.60 16.83 -9.66
N LEU A 167 -6.40 17.56 -10.43
CA LEU A 167 -6.08 18.93 -10.85
C LEU A 167 -5.69 19.87 -9.72
N PRO A 168 -6.41 19.93 -8.58
CA PRO A 168 -6.05 20.88 -7.52
C PRO A 168 -4.66 20.64 -6.93
N ILE A 169 -4.29 19.38 -6.67
CA ILE A 169 -2.98 19.07 -6.13
C ILE A 169 -1.87 19.26 -7.15
N VAL A 170 -2.12 18.93 -8.41
CA VAL A 170 -1.17 19.15 -9.52
C VAL A 170 -0.96 20.63 -9.76
N ALA A 171 -2.02 21.45 -9.71
CA ALA A 171 -1.94 22.90 -9.81
C ALA A 171 -1.10 23.49 -8.67
N LEU A 172 -1.38 23.10 -7.43
CA LEU A 172 -0.65 23.59 -6.26
C LEU A 172 0.84 23.26 -6.35
N LEU A 173 1.15 21.98 -6.54
CA LEU A 173 2.55 21.54 -6.59
C LEU A 173 3.29 22.07 -7.82
N GLY A 174 2.64 22.12 -9.00
CA GLY A 174 3.21 22.72 -10.20
C GLY A 174 3.52 24.20 -10.00
N PHE A 175 2.57 24.96 -9.45
CA PHE A 175 2.75 26.37 -9.13
C PHE A 175 3.93 26.61 -8.17
N LEU A 176 3.99 25.89 -7.06
CA LEU A 176 5.06 25.99 -6.08
C LEU A 176 6.42 25.61 -6.67
N THR A 177 6.47 24.56 -7.50
CA THR A 177 7.71 24.14 -8.16
C THR A 177 8.22 25.24 -9.08
N GLY A 178 7.37 25.81 -9.92
CA GLY A 178 7.75 26.93 -10.79
C GLY A 178 8.19 28.17 -10.02
N LEU A 179 7.50 28.49 -8.92
CA LEU A 179 7.83 29.58 -8.02
C LEU A 179 9.23 29.38 -7.39
N ILE A 180 9.49 28.18 -6.86
CA ILE A 180 10.80 27.86 -6.25
C ILE A 180 11.92 27.93 -7.29
N MET A 181 11.70 27.36 -8.48
CA MET A 181 12.69 27.39 -9.55
C MET A 181 13.01 28.82 -10.01
N ALA A 182 11.98 29.66 -10.15
CA ALA A 182 12.17 31.05 -10.49
C ALA A 182 12.96 31.81 -9.41
N TYR A 183 12.63 31.56 -8.13
CA TYR A 183 13.31 32.20 -7.02
C TYR A 183 14.80 31.84 -6.95
N VAL A 184 15.11 30.54 -7.02
CA VAL A 184 16.49 30.05 -7.04
C VAL A 184 17.22 30.53 -8.29
N GLY A 185 16.58 30.45 -9.46
CA GLY A 185 17.13 30.93 -10.72
C GLY A 185 17.42 32.43 -10.70
N LEU A 186 16.52 33.24 -10.12
CA LEU A 186 16.69 34.69 -10.00
C LEU A 186 17.96 35.06 -9.17
N ILE A 187 18.14 34.39 -8.03
CA ILE A 187 19.32 34.60 -7.16
C ILE A 187 20.64 34.33 -7.93
N GLN A 188 20.66 33.19 -8.66
CA GLN A 188 21.87 32.81 -9.40
C GLN A 188 22.14 33.71 -10.61
N LEU A 189 21.14 33.99 -11.42
CA LEU A 189 21.26 34.75 -12.64
C LEU A 189 21.47 36.26 -12.37
N ARG A 190 21.03 36.76 -11.23
CA ARG A 190 21.29 38.14 -10.77
C ARG A 190 22.78 38.42 -10.57
N GLN A 191 23.53 37.42 -10.09
CA GLN A 191 24.97 37.56 -9.86
C GLN A 191 25.78 37.83 -11.15
N VAL A 192 25.25 37.38 -12.30
CA VAL A 192 25.87 37.54 -13.62
C VAL A 192 25.14 38.57 -14.50
N GLY A 193 24.18 39.30 -13.94
CA GLY A 193 23.39 40.31 -14.67
C GLY A 193 22.44 39.73 -15.75
N ALA A 194 22.09 38.46 -15.65
CA ALA A 194 21.33 37.73 -16.68
C ALA A 194 19.89 37.37 -16.22
N THR A 195 19.26 38.24 -15.42
CA THR A 195 17.93 37.98 -14.78
C THR A 195 16.82 37.63 -15.78
N VAL A 196 16.88 38.18 -17.00
CA VAL A 196 15.89 37.90 -18.06
C VAL A 196 15.79 36.39 -18.41
N TYR A 197 16.89 35.66 -18.30
CA TYR A 197 16.92 34.21 -18.60
C TYR A 197 16.27 33.33 -17.53
N VAL A 198 15.78 33.91 -16.41
CA VAL A 198 14.98 33.15 -15.44
C VAL A 198 13.72 32.57 -16.10
N ALA A 199 13.06 33.31 -16.99
CA ALA A 199 11.90 32.87 -17.74
C ALA A 199 12.22 31.64 -18.61
N ASN A 200 13.38 31.68 -19.30
CA ASN A 200 13.82 30.55 -20.13
C ASN A 200 14.10 29.31 -19.28
N LEU A 201 14.76 29.46 -18.15
CA LEU A 201 15.09 28.37 -17.24
C LEU A 201 13.82 27.68 -16.72
N VAL A 202 12.87 28.47 -16.20
CA VAL A 202 11.62 27.93 -15.66
C VAL A 202 10.78 27.26 -16.74
N ALA A 203 10.55 27.95 -17.86
CA ALA A 203 9.72 27.43 -18.95
C ALA A 203 10.28 26.13 -19.54
N LEU A 204 11.60 26.10 -19.82
CA LEU A 204 12.27 24.92 -20.34
C LEU A 204 12.29 23.75 -19.34
N ALA A 205 12.63 24.02 -18.08
CA ALA A 205 12.69 23.00 -17.06
C ALA A 205 11.30 22.40 -16.77
N MET A 206 10.25 23.24 -16.70
CA MET A 206 8.88 22.76 -16.51
C MET A 206 8.40 21.94 -17.70
N ALA A 207 8.62 22.39 -18.94
CA ALA A 207 8.16 21.71 -20.14
C ALA A 207 8.88 20.38 -20.41
N ARG A 208 10.19 20.33 -20.13
CA ARG A 208 11.04 19.18 -20.49
C ARG A 208 11.14 18.13 -19.40
N GLU A 209 11.13 18.53 -18.12
CA GLU A 209 11.44 17.62 -17.00
C GLU A 209 10.38 17.70 -15.90
N MET A 210 10.24 18.84 -15.23
CA MET A 210 9.53 18.97 -13.97
C MET A 210 8.04 18.72 -14.08
N GLY A 211 7.39 19.14 -15.18
CA GLY A 211 5.97 18.90 -15.40
C GLY A 211 5.63 17.40 -15.44
N ALA A 212 6.42 16.63 -16.17
CA ALA A 212 6.23 15.18 -16.28
C ALA A 212 6.59 14.46 -14.97
N LEU A 213 7.78 14.77 -14.40
CA LEU A 213 8.27 14.11 -13.21
C LEU A 213 7.32 14.32 -12.01
N MET A 214 6.96 15.58 -11.71
CA MET A 214 6.08 15.91 -10.59
C MET A 214 4.70 15.26 -10.73
N THR A 215 4.12 15.31 -11.92
CA THR A 215 2.81 14.68 -12.18
C THR A 215 2.89 13.16 -12.01
N GLY A 216 3.97 12.53 -12.49
CA GLY A 216 4.21 11.10 -12.31
C GLY A 216 4.35 10.71 -10.84
N VAL A 217 5.11 11.46 -10.05
CA VAL A 217 5.28 11.24 -8.60
C VAL A 217 3.95 11.41 -7.85
N ILE A 218 3.15 12.46 -8.19
CA ILE A 218 1.81 12.65 -7.62
C ILE A 218 0.90 11.47 -7.97
N ALA A 219 0.93 10.99 -9.21
CA ALA A 219 0.17 9.82 -9.64
C ALA A 219 0.58 8.55 -8.88
N CYS A 220 1.87 8.36 -8.57
CA CYS A 220 2.33 7.26 -7.73
C CYS A 220 1.81 7.38 -6.29
N GLY A 221 1.89 8.55 -5.69
CA GLY A 221 1.47 8.76 -4.30
C GLY A 221 -0.03 8.65 -4.09
N ARG A 222 -0.85 9.08 -5.06
CA ARG A 222 -2.32 9.11 -4.94
C ARG A 222 -2.98 7.95 -5.68
N THR A 223 -2.75 7.85 -7.00
CA THR A 223 -3.50 6.94 -7.86
C THR A 223 -2.98 5.50 -7.77
N SER A 224 -1.66 5.32 -7.78
CA SER A 224 -1.04 3.99 -7.65
C SER A 224 -1.38 3.33 -6.31
N THR A 225 -1.30 4.08 -5.20
CA THR A 225 -1.68 3.60 -3.86
C THR A 225 -3.15 3.24 -3.75
N SER A 226 -4.02 4.05 -4.36
CA SER A 226 -5.46 3.77 -4.43
C SER A 226 -5.75 2.49 -5.20
N PHE A 227 -5.11 2.27 -6.35
CA PHE A 227 -5.26 1.04 -7.12
C PHE A 227 -4.75 -0.19 -6.37
N ALA A 228 -3.60 -0.06 -5.70
CA ALA A 228 -3.05 -1.15 -4.90
C ALA A 228 -3.96 -1.54 -3.75
N SER A 229 -4.55 -0.57 -3.04
CA SER A 229 -5.48 -0.86 -1.96
C SER A 229 -6.81 -1.41 -2.46
N GLN A 230 -7.37 -0.90 -3.56
CA GLN A 230 -8.60 -1.43 -4.15
C GLN A 230 -8.43 -2.89 -4.61
N LEU A 231 -7.41 -3.18 -5.43
CA LEU A 231 -7.15 -4.55 -5.90
C LEU A 231 -6.75 -5.49 -4.76
N GLY A 232 -5.99 -4.98 -3.78
CA GLY A 232 -5.67 -5.73 -2.56
C GLY A 232 -6.92 -6.08 -1.74
N SER A 233 -7.87 -5.16 -1.60
CA SER A 233 -9.15 -5.41 -0.94
C SER A 233 -9.98 -6.46 -1.69
N MET A 234 -10.04 -6.39 -3.05
CA MET A 234 -10.70 -7.40 -3.88
C MET A 234 -10.06 -8.79 -3.76
N ASN A 235 -8.75 -8.87 -3.48
CA ASN A 235 -8.07 -10.13 -3.17
C ASN A 235 -8.47 -10.68 -1.78
N VAL A 236 -8.66 -9.80 -0.78
CA VAL A 236 -9.12 -10.20 0.56
C VAL A 236 -10.55 -10.72 0.52
N SER A 237 -11.45 -10.05 -0.22
CA SER A 237 -12.85 -10.46 -0.41
C SER A 237 -13.05 -11.61 -1.41
N GLN A 238 -11.96 -12.15 -1.99
CA GLN A 238 -11.95 -13.22 -2.99
C GLN A 238 -12.69 -12.89 -4.31
N GLU A 239 -12.96 -11.62 -4.58
CA GLU A 239 -13.61 -11.18 -5.82
C GLU A 239 -12.76 -11.51 -7.07
N THR A 240 -11.43 -11.40 -6.96
CA THR A 240 -10.49 -11.79 -8.03
C THR A 240 -10.53 -13.28 -8.34
N ASP A 241 -10.74 -14.13 -7.33
CA ASP A 241 -10.87 -15.59 -7.50
C ASP A 241 -12.22 -15.93 -8.14
N ALA A 242 -13.30 -15.22 -7.78
CA ALA A 242 -14.59 -15.35 -8.42
C ALA A 242 -14.54 -15.01 -9.93
N LEU A 243 -13.82 -13.94 -10.32
CA LEU A 243 -13.61 -13.62 -11.74
C LEU A 243 -12.85 -14.74 -12.47
N ARG A 244 -11.83 -15.31 -11.86
CA ARG A 244 -11.08 -16.44 -12.43
C ARG A 244 -11.97 -17.67 -12.62
N ALA A 245 -12.84 -17.97 -11.64
CA ALA A 245 -13.80 -19.09 -11.72
C ALA A 245 -14.80 -18.90 -12.87
N LEU A 246 -15.13 -17.66 -13.21
CA LEU A 246 -15.95 -17.29 -14.37
C LEU A 246 -15.18 -17.28 -15.71
N GLY A 247 -13.88 -17.65 -15.70
CA GLY A 247 -13.02 -17.62 -16.89
C GLY A 247 -12.60 -16.22 -17.34
N ILE A 248 -12.77 -15.21 -16.48
CA ILE A 248 -12.40 -13.83 -16.77
C ILE A 248 -10.98 -13.58 -16.22
N ASN A 249 -10.08 -13.07 -17.06
CA ASN A 249 -8.74 -12.69 -16.61
C ASN A 249 -8.82 -11.38 -15.80
N PRO A 250 -8.49 -11.38 -14.49
CA PRO A 250 -8.55 -10.20 -13.64
C PRO A 250 -7.66 -9.06 -14.14
N VAL A 251 -6.52 -9.36 -14.73
CA VAL A 251 -5.59 -8.34 -15.26
C VAL A 251 -6.24 -7.59 -16.42
N GLU A 252 -6.85 -8.31 -17.36
CA GLU A 252 -7.52 -7.65 -18.49
C GLU A 252 -8.78 -6.88 -18.06
N PHE A 253 -9.53 -7.40 -17.11
CA PHE A 253 -10.80 -6.81 -16.70
C PHE A 253 -10.65 -5.66 -15.69
N LEU A 254 -9.75 -5.78 -14.71
CA LEU A 254 -9.58 -4.81 -13.63
C LEU A 254 -8.39 -3.87 -13.86
N ALA A 255 -7.23 -4.39 -14.24
CA ALA A 255 -6.01 -3.59 -14.32
C ALA A 255 -5.93 -2.77 -15.62
N LEU A 256 -6.30 -3.36 -16.76
CA LEU A 256 -6.16 -2.72 -18.06
C LEU A 256 -6.90 -1.37 -18.18
N PRO A 257 -8.18 -1.23 -17.81
CA PRO A 257 -8.86 0.07 -17.90
C PRO A 257 -8.24 1.12 -16.97
N ARG A 258 -7.74 0.73 -15.81
CA ARG A 258 -7.04 1.62 -14.88
C ARG A 258 -5.71 2.12 -15.47
N ILE A 259 -4.92 1.21 -16.05
CA ILE A 259 -3.64 1.55 -16.68
C ILE A 259 -3.85 2.47 -17.86
N LEU A 260 -4.83 2.18 -18.72
CA LEU A 260 -5.18 3.03 -19.86
C LEU A 260 -5.61 4.43 -19.42
N ALA A 261 -6.49 4.53 -18.42
CA ALA A 261 -6.96 5.81 -17.91
C ALA A 261 -5.81 6.71 -17.44
N VAL A 262 -4.92 6.18 -16.62
CA VAL A 262 -3.81 6.97 -16.06
C VAL A 262 -2.77 7.30 -17.11
N THR A 263 -2.47 6.36 -18.02
CA THR A 263 -1.53 6.60 -19.14
C THR A 263 -2.01 7.73 -20.06
N LEU A 264 -3.33 7.90 -20.20
CA LEU A 264 -3.92 9.01 -20.99
C LEU A 264 -4.00 10.31 -20.18
N MET A 265 -4.32 10.23 -18.88
CA MET A 265 -4.55 11.42 -18.07
C MET A 265 -3.27 12.09 -17.56
N VAL A 266 -2.22 11.33 -17.25
CA VAL A 266 -0.94 11.90 -16.74
C VAL A 266 -0.28 12.85 -17.73
N PRO A 267 -0.20 12.59 -19.03
CA PRO A 267 0.28 13.58 -20.01
C PRO A 267 -0.53 14.89 -20.03
N LEU A 268 -1.85 14.81 -19.94
CA LEU A 268 -2.70 15.99 -19.88
C LEU A 268 -2.46 16.81 -18.62
N LEU A 269 -2.33 16.12 -17.48
CA LEU A 269 -1.97 16.74 -16.19
C LEU A 269 -0.58 17.34 -16.22
N SER A 270 0.38 16.71 -16.90
CA SER A 270 1.76 17.22 -17.07
C SER A 270 1.80 18.52 -17.86
N VAL A 271 1.01 18.61 -18.95
CA VAL A 271 0.87 19.88 -19.71
C VAL A 271 0.24 20.96 -18.83
N PHE A 272 -0.78 20.62 -18.08
CA PHE A 272 -1.43 21.54 -17.14
C PHE A 272 -0.45 21.98 -16.04
N ALA A 273 0.32 21.05 -15.44
CA ALA A 273 1.33 21.35 -14.45
C ALA A 273 2.43 22.27 -14.98
N THR A 274 2.85 22.06 -16.23
CA THR A 274 3.82 22.91 -16.92
C THR A 274 3.29 24.34 -17.03
N PHE A 275 2.06 24.50 -17.51
CA PHE A 275 1.44 25.81 -17.65
C PHE A 275 1.31 26.53 -16.30
N VAL A 276 0.79 25.87 -15.30
CA VAL A 276 0.63 26.44 -13.95
C VAL A 276 1.98 26.72 -13.29
N GLY A 277 3.01 25.89 -13.54
CA GLY A 277 4.36 26.12 -13.05
C GLY A 277 5.03 27.34 -13.68
N VAL A 278 4.85 27.56 -14.98
CA VAL A 278 5.32 28.78 -15.65
C VAL A 278 4.64 30.01 -15.07
N LEU A 279 3.34 29.95 -14.76
CA LEU A 279 2.62 31.03 -14.07
C LEU A 279 3.19 31.27 -12.65
N GLY A 280 3.50 30.22 -11.90
CA GLY A 280 4.14 30.33 -10.60
C GLY A 280 5.51 31.04 -10.68
N GLY A 281 6.30 30.69 -11.69
CA GLY A 281 7.59 31.33 -11.95
C GLY A 281 7.45 32.82 -12.35
N MET A 282 6.41 33.16 -13.12
CA MET A 282 6.10 34.52 -13.49
C MET A 282 5.85 35.42 -12.29
N VAL A 283 5.15 34.94 -11.28
CA VAL A 283 4.86 35.72 -10.05
C VAL A 283 6.15 36.18 -9.39
N VAL A 284 7.13 35.30 -9.25
CA VAL A 284 8.44 35.64 -8.62
C VAL A 284 9.28 36.51 -9.52
N ALA A 285 9.37 36.21 -10.81
CA ALA A 285 10.17 36.95 -11.77
C ALA A 285 9.68 38.41 -11.89
N CYS A 286 8.37 38.62 -11.91
CA CYS A 286 7.77 39.96 -12.00
C CYS A 286 7.79 40.72 -10.68
N ALA A 287 7.81 40.05 -9.53
CA ALA A 287 8.05 40.69 -8.24
C ALA A 287 9.50 41.17 -8.08
N GLY A 288 10.44 40.58 -8.86
CA GLY A 288 11.85 40.95 -8.87
C GLY A 288 12.15 42.15 -9.75
N GLU A 289 12.35 41.97 -11.03
CA GLU A 289 12.85 42.98 -11.95
C GLU A 289 12.28 42.89 -13.38
N LEU A 290 11.56 41.80 -13.72
CA LEU A 290 11.06 41.58 -15.06
C LEU A 290 9.64 42.11 -15.25
N SER A 291 9.37 42.65 -16.43
CA SER A 291 7.97 42.89 -16.83
C SER A 291 7.29 41.62 -17.27
N VAL A 292 5.94 41.55 -17.13
CA VAL A 292 5.13 40.41 -17.57
C VAL A 292 5.38 40.09 -19.05
N ASP A 293 5.44 41.13 -19.88
CA ASP A 293 5.65 40.98 -21.32
C ASP A 293 7.02 40.37 -21.64
N GLN A 294 8.06 40.82 -20.97
CA GLN A 294 9.41 40.24 -21.09
C GLN A 294 9.43 38.78 -20.67
N TYR A 295 8.81 38.45 -19.53
CA TYR A 295 8.75 37.06 -19.05
C TYR A 295 8.02 36.15 -20.05
N VAL A 296 6.84 36.54 -20.52
CA VAL A 296 6.04 35.71 -21.44
C VAL A 296 6.77 35.54 -22.78
N THR A 297 7.32 36.60 -23.33
CA THR A 297 8.08 36.56 -24.60
C THR A 297 9.27 35.61 -24.47
N GLN A 298 10.05 35.70 -23.41
CA GLN A 298 11.20 34.82 -23.19
C GLN A 298 10.76 33.35 -22.94
N ALA A 299 9.72 33.13 -22.15
CA ALA A 299 9.22 31.80 -21.87
C ALA A 299 8.75 31.07 -23.15
N VAL A 300 8.03 31.80 -24.03
CA VAL A 300 7.55 31.23 -25.32
C VAL A 300 8.74 30.92 -26.25
N LEU A 301 9.72 31.80 -26.32
CA LEU A 301 10.92 31.60 -27.16
C LEU A 301 11.80 30.44 -26.66
N ALA A 302 11.82 30.19 -25.36
CA ALA A 302 12.65 29.14 -24.77
C ALA A 302 12.11 27.71 -25.04
N VAL A 303 10.77 27.53 -25.13
CA VAL A 303 10.16 26.21 -25.27
C VAL A 303 10.09 25.84 -26.75
N SER A 304 11.04 25.03 -27.19
CA SER A 304 10.97 24.42 -28.52
C SER A 304 9.96 23.27 -28.56
N TRP A 305 9.39 23.00 -29.75
CA TRP A 305 8.52 21.85 -29.95
C TRP A 305 9.17 20.51 -29.54
N LYS A 306 10.48 20.37 -29.76
CA LYS A 306 11.24 19.18 -29.36
C LYS A 306 11.27 19.02 -27.85
N SER A 307 11.54 20.10 -27.10
CA SER A 307 11.57 20.06 -25.63
C SER A 307 10.19 19.73 -25.05
N PHE A 308 9.12 20.27 -25.61
CA PHE A 308 7.76 19.94 -25.20
C PHE A 308 7.41 18.48 -25.46
N MET A 309 7.74 17.96 -26.65
CA MET A 309 7.52 16.55 -27.00
C MET A 309 8.34 15.59 -26.11
N ALA A 310 9.57 15.99 -25.74
CA ALA A 310 10.37 15.19 -24.80
C ALA A 310 9.66 15.02 -23.45
N GLY A 311 9.14 16.10 -22.86
CA GLY A 311 8.37 16.05 -21.62
C GLY A 311 7.06 15.26 -21.77
N PHE A 312 6.37 15.43 -22.90
CA PHE A 312 5.12 14.70 -23.19
C PHE A 312 5.34 13.19 -23.29
N VAL A 313 6.36 12.74 -24.01
CA VAL A 313 6.71 11.29 -24.12
C VAL A 313 7.10 10.71 -22.75
N LYS A 314 7.89 11.43 -21.96
CA LYS A 314 8.21 11.03 -20.59
C LYS A 314 6.95 10.86 -19.75
N SER A 315 6.02 11.80 -19.82
CA SER A 315 4.77 11.76 -19.03
C SER A 315 3.88 10.57 -19.38
N VAL A 316 3.84 10.13 -20.66
CA VAL A 316 3.15 8.89 -21.06
C VAL A 316 3.78 7.67 -20.37
N ALA A 317 5.11 7.56 -20.40
CA ALA A 317 5.82 6.47 -19.76
C ALA A 317 5.62 6.48 -18.23
N PHE A 318 5.66 7.66 -17.60
CA PHE A 318 5.45 7.80 -16.16
C PHE A 318 4.01 7.47 -15.73
N GLY A 319 3.02 7.84 -16.55
CA GLY A 319 1.62 7.46 -16.34
C GLY A 319 1.43 5.94 -16.38
N PHE A 320 2.07 5.28 -17.36
CA PHE A 320 2.06 3.82 -17.45
C PHE A 320 2.71 3.18 -16.21
N ILE A 321 3.92 3.62 -15.82
CA ILE A 321 4.66 3.10 -14.66
C ILE A 321 3.86 3.27 -13.39
N ALA A 322 3.27 4.44 -13.15
CA ALA A 322 2.47 4.72 -11.96
C ALA A 322 1.26 3.79 -11.86
N ALA A 323 0.51 3.62 -12.94
CA ALA A 323 -0.66 2.76 -12.94
C ALA A 323 -0.30 1.28 -12.83
N TRP A 324 0.73 0.85 -13.58
CA TRP A 324 1.20 -0.53 -13.55
C TRP A 324 1.70 -0.93 -12.17
N SER A 325 2.50 -0.09 -11.50
CA SER A 325 3.03 -0.38 -10.16
C SER A 325 1.91 -0.59 -9.15
N GLY A 326 0.85 0.23 -9.19
CA GLY A 326 -0.33 0.09 -8.35
C GLY A 326 -1.10 -1.20 -8.60
N CYS A 327 -1.40 -1.48 -9.86
CA CYS A 327 -2.12 -2.69 -10.26
C CYS A 327 -1.31 -3.96 -9.93
N TYR A 328 0.00 -3.96 -10.18
CA TYR A 328 0.87 -5.10 -9.87
C TYR A 328 0.92 -5.38 -8.37
N ARG A 329 1.23 -4.36 -7.54
CA ARG A 329 1.33 -4.56 -6.10
C ARG A 329 0.00 -4.93 -5.46
N GLY A 330 -1.11 -4.36 -5.94
CA GLY A 330 -2.45 -4.74 -5.51
C GLY A 330 -2.80 -6.19 -5.85
N SER A 331 -2.44 -6.67 -7.05
CA SER A 331 -2.72 -8.03 -7.48
C SER A 331 -1.96 -9.11 -6.70
N VAL A 332 -0.77 -8.78 -6.16
CA VAL A 332 0.06 -9.70 -5.35
C VAL A 332 -0.04 -9.43 -3.85
N ALA A 333 -0.97 -8.58 -3.41
CA ALA A 333 -1.17 -8.25 -2.00
C ALA A 333 -1.53 -9.50 -1.18
N LYS A 334 -0.98 -9.58 0.04
CA LYS A 334 -1.35 -10.62 1.00
C LYS A 334 -2.83 -10.49 1.38
N ARG A 335 -3.53 -11.60 1.56
CA ARG A 335 -4.97 -11.66 1.90
C ARG A 335 -5.26 -11.26 3.35
N SER A 336 -4.87 -10.06 3.74
CA SER A 336 -5.10 -9.48 5.06
C SER A 336 -5.22 -7.96 4.98
N ALA A 337 -5.89 -7.34 5.95
CA ALA A 337 -6.00 -5.89 6.01
C ALA A 337 -4.62 -5.20 6.08
N LEU A 338 -3.68 -5.78 6.84
CA LEU A 338 -2.29 -5.30 6.90
C LEU A 338 -1.61 -5.41 5.53
N GLY A 339 -1.81 -6.54 4.82
CA GLY A 339 -1.25 -6.75 3.48
C GLY A 339 -1.73 -5.75 2.44
N VAL A 340 -2.96 -5.24 2.55
CA VAL A 340 -3.49 -4.16 1.70
C VAL A 340 -2.74 -2.85 1.95
N GLY A 341 -2.48 -2.50 3.20
CA GLY A 341 -1.67 -1.32 3.56
C GLY A 341 -0.23 -1.43 3.06
N GLU A 342 0.42 -2.59 3.26
CA GLU A 342 1.76 -2.86 2.74
C GLU A 342 1.83 -2.77 1.21
N ALA A 343 0.81 -3.26 0.50
CA ALA A 343 0.74 -3.19 -0.95
C ALA A 343 0.64 -1.73 -1.44
N ALA A 344 -0.17 -0.88 -0.78
CA ALA A 344 -0.31 0.52 -1.12
C ALA A 344 1.01 1.29 -0.99
N THR A 345 1.70 1.18 0.15
CA THR A 345 2.99 1.83 0.37
C THR A 345 4.06 1.33 -0.60
N SER A 346 4.12 0.03 -0.81
CA SER A 346 5.04 -0.64 -1.73
C SER A 346 4.79 -0.25 -3.20
N ALA A 347 3.53 0.01 -3.59
CA ALA A 347 3.18 0.49 -4.93
C ALA A 347 3.73 1.89 -5.19
N ALA A 348 3.59 2.81 -4.22
CA ALA A 348 4.15 4.16 -4.32
C ALA A 348 5.67 4.13 -4.47
N VAL A 349 6.36 3.40 -3.58
CA VAL A 349 7.82 3.29 -3.59
C VAL A 349 8.31 2.70 -4.92
N LEU A 350 7.70 1.59 -5.37
CA LEU A 350 8.05 0.96 -6.65
C LEU A 350 7.85 1.92 -7.82
N GLY A 351 6.68 2.58 -7.87
CA GLY A 351 6.34 3.51 -8.94
C GLY A 351 7.30 4.70 -9.01
N ILE A 352 7.56 5.35 -7.87
CA ILE A 352 8.50 6.50 -7.81
C ILE A 352 9.90 6.06 -8.21
N THR A 353 10.39 4.92 -7.69
CA THR A 353 11.71 4.41 -8.04
C THR A 353 11.85 4.14 -9.54
N LEU A 354 10.85 3.48 -10.15
CA LEU A 354 10.86 3.21 -11.59
C LEU A 354 10.76 4.49 -12.42
N ILE A 355 9.99 5.50 -11.98
CA ILE A 355 9.90 6.80 -12.67
C ILE A 355 11.27 7.50 -12.65
N VAL A 356 11.95 7.55 -11.51
CA VAL A 356 13.27 8.19 -11.40
C VAL A 356 14.32 7.49 -12.29
N VAL A 357 14.29 6.15 -12.30
CA VAL A 357 15.18 5.37 -13.19
C VAL A 357 14.83 5.63 -14.66
N ALA A 358 13.55 5.62 -15.01
CA ALA A 358 13.11 5.88 -16.38
C ALA A 358 13.47 7.31 -16.81
N ASP A 359 13.32 8.30 -15.92
CA ASP A 359 13.71 9.69 -16.19
C ASP A 359 15.20 9.81 -16.51
N ALA A 360 16.05 9.19 -15.71
CA ALA A 360 17.49 9.14 -15.97
C ALA A 360 17.82 8.50 -17.33
N VAL A 361 17.15 7.39 -17.68
CA VAL A 361 17.30 6.74 -18.99
C VAL A 361 16.85 7.65 -20.13
N PHE A 362 15.69 8.30 -20.00
CA PHE A 362 15.21 9.25 -21.01
C PHE A 362 16.16 10.47 -21.15
N ALA A 363 16.71 10.98 -20.04
CA ALA A 363 17.65 12.10 -20.09
C ALA A 363 18.91 11.76 -20.91
N VAL A 364 19.45 10.53 -20.72
CA VAL A 364 20.59 10.04 -21.51
C VAL A 364 20.21 9.84 -22.99
N LEU A 365 19.07 9.20 -23.24
CA LEU A 365 18.62 8.94 -24.61
C LEU A 365 18.38 10.24 -25.39
N PHE A 366 17.66 11.19 -24.81
CA PHE A 366 17.38 12.45 -25.49
C PHE A 366 18.64 13.28 -25.72
N ASN A 367 19.62 13.23 -24.80
CA ASN A 367 20.90 13.85 -25.02
C ASN A 367 21.69 13.21 -26.19
N LEU A 368 21.67 11.86 -26.32
CA LEU A 368 22.30 11.15 -27.45
C LEU A 368 21.66 11.48 -28.81
N TYR A 369 20.36 11.73 -28.84
CA TYR A 369 19.63 12.09 -30.07
C TYR A 369 19.60 13.60 -30.36
N GLY A 370 20.23 14.44 -29.51
CA GLY A 370 20.27 15.89 -29.68
C GLY A 370 18.91 16.57 -29.53
N ILE A 371 18.07 16.01 -28.67
CA ILE A 371 16.71 16.50 -28.37
C ILE A 371 16.72 17.24 -27.03
#